data_9fe995273c2265309304426002aebb6e
#
_entry.id   9fe995273c2265309304426002aebb6e
#
_cell.length_a   1.000
_cell.length_b   1.000
_cell.length_c   1.000
_cell.angle_alpha   90.00
_cell.angle_beta   90.00
_cell.angle_gamma   90.00
#
_symmetry.space_group_name_H-M   'P 1'
#
loop_
_entity.id
_entity.type
_entity.pdbx_description
1 polymer ?
#
loop_
_entity_poly.entity_id
_entity_poly.type
_entity_poly.pdbx_seq_one_letter_code
_entity_poly.pdbx_strand_id
1 'polypeptide(L)'
;MQRRVITLGGLLAIWIALIAVGCGGTRTVTKTVTVAGATTSGLGAPRELVFYGRIKSLVRKGSRFELGFDPAWLLFGVTAERAAVQDKVLQPGQPVPNDSYTVEAGHRLLTFVVFPDAHVSMLNKGLRPTAISVSELAQIIRGKNPRHRSLFDPSNSSAFWLRVGNKYPNPAVSLDQQYHP
;
A
#
# COMPACT_ATOMS: atom_id res chain seq x y z
N MET A 1 -50.62 12.98 36.29
CA MET A 1 -50.27 14.41 36.48
C MET A 1 -49.30 14.77 35.35
N GLN A 2 -49.82 15.37 34.30
CA GLN A 2 -49.85 16.81 33.99
C GLN A 2 -48.46 17.42 34.11
N ARG A 3 -47.89 18.12 33.15
CA ARG A 3 -48.19 19.05 32.03
C ARG A 3 -46.81 19.52 31.55
N ARG A 4 -46.48 20.01 30.48
CA ARG A 4 -46.84 20.81 29.28
C ARG A 4 -45.53 21.09 28.57
N VAL A 5 -45.37 20.85 27.32
CA VAL A 5 -45.48 21.74 26.15
C VAL A 5 -45.06 23.21 26.37
N ILE A 6 -44.09 23.68 25.64
CA ILE A 6 -44.07 24.98 24.93
C ILE A 6 -42.97 24.98 23.85
N THR A 7 -43.43 25.26 22.70
CA THR A 7 -43.00 25.69 21.41
C THR A 7 -42.40 27.11 21.34
N LEU A 8 -41.91 27.44 20.17
CA LEU A 8 -41.55 28.72 19.51
C LEU A 8 -40.03 28.92 19.48
N GLY A 9 -39.36 29.12 18.34
CA GLY A 9 -39.80 29.81 17.14
C GLY A 9 -38.76 30.89 16.88
N GLY A 10 -38.11 30.89 15.75
CA GLY A 10 -37.17 31.97 15.44
C GLY A 10 -36.38 31.72 14.14
N LEU A 11 -37.03 31.97 13.01
CA LEU A 11 -36.42 32.22 11.72
C LEU A 11 -35.58 33.52 11.81
N LEU A 12 -34.35 33.48 11.36
CA LEU A 12 -33.70 34.69 10.88
C LEU A 12 -32.84 34.33 9.67
N ALA A 13 -33.36 34.59 8.51
CA ALA A 13 -32.65 34.60 7.23
C ALA A 13 -31.86 35.92 7.14
N ILE A 14 -30.55 35.83 7.05
CA ILE A 14 -29.71 36.98 6.65
C ILE A 14 -29.06 36.63 5.34
N TRP A 15 -29.57 37.28 4.30
CA TRP A 15 -28.96 37.38 2.97
C TRP A 15 -27.84 38.43 3.05
N ILE A 16 -26.60 38.03 2.85
CA ILE A 16 -25.52 38.96 2.51
C ILE A 16 -24.98 38.54 1.13
N ALA A 17 -25.40 39.24 0.12
CA ALA A 17 -24.79 39.21 -1.19
C ALA A 17 -23.52 40.08 -1.13
N LEU A 18 -22.36 39.52 -1.31
CA LEU A 18 -21.12 40.24 -1.58
C LEU A 18 -20.59 39.82 -2.94
N ILE A 19 -20.77 40.69 -3.89
CA ILE A 19 -20.12 40.64 -5.20
C ILE A 19 -18.67 41.04 -4.98
N ALA A 20 -17.75 40.16 -5.25
CA ALA A 20 -16.34 40.46 -5.42
C ALA A 20 -15.90 39.96 -6.80
N VAL A 21 -15.81 40.86 -7.74
CA VAL A 21 -15.10 40.69 -9.02
C VAL A 21 -13.60 40.59 -8.66
N GLY A 22 -12.96 39.50 -9.00
CA GLY A 22 -11.53 39.29 -8.84
C GLY A 22 -11.02 38.32 -9.89
N CYS A 23 -10.48 38.86 -10.99
CA CYS A 23 -9.73 38.13 -12.02
C CYS A 23 -8.52 37.41 -11.36
N GLY A 24 -8.39 36.14 -11.64
CA GLY A 24 -7.23 35.36 -11.26
C GLY A 24 -7.53 33.87 -11.41
N GLY A 25 -7.61 33.42 -12.65
CA GLY A 25 -7.88 32.00 -12.94
C GLY A 25 -6.74 31.09 -12.55
N THR A 26 -6.69 30.69 -11.31
CA THR A 26 -5.89 29.52 -10.92
C THR A 26 -6.70 28.27 -11.25
N ARG A 27 -6.42 27.66 -12.40
CA ARG A 27 -6.93 26.33 -12.73
C ARG A 27 -6.33 25.35 -11.71
N THR A 28 -7.06 25.06 -10.66
CA THR A 28 -6.76 23.92 -9.81
C THR A 28 -7.08 22.65 -10.61
N VAL A 29 -6.08 22.08 -11.26
CA VAL A 29 -6.19 20.75 -11.84
C VAL A 29 -6.19 19.77 -10.67
N THR A 30 -7.36 19.42 -10.17
CA THR A 30 -7.52 18.30 -9.26
C THR A 30 -7.32 17.02 -10.08
N LYS A 31 -6.08 16.58 -10.21
CA LYS A 31 -5.77 15.26 -10.76
C LYS A 31 -6.11 14.26 -9.67
N THR A 32 -7.28 13.64 -9.77
CA THR A 32 -7.67 12.53 -8.90
C THR A 32 -6.66 11.42 -9.12
N VAL A 33 -5.80 11.18 -8.12
CA VAL A 33 -4.94 10.00 -8.10
C VAL A 33 -5.85 8.81 -7.82
N THR A 34 -6.25 8.11 -8.86
CA THR A 34 -6.92 6.81 -8.71
C THR A 34 -5.87 5.85 -8.20
N VAL A 35 -5.89 5.59 -6.90
CA VAL A 35 -5.19 4.42 -6.34
C VAL A 35 -5.87 3.21 -6.95
N ALA A 36 -5.22 2.58 -7.92
CA ALA A 36 -5.70 1.36 -8.52
C ALA A 36 -5.78 0.27 -7.43
N GLY A 37 -7.00 -0.03 -6.97
CA GLY A 37 -7.21 -1.08 -5.98
C GLY A 37 -8.52 -1.03 -5.20
N ALA A 38 -9.33 0.01 -5.32
CA ALA A 38 -10.61 0.05 -4.63
C ALA A 38 -11.76 0.16 -5.66
N THR A 39 -12.16 -0.96 -6.24
CA THR A 39 -13.49 -1.06 -6.83
C THR A 39 -14.47 -1.19 -5.65
N THR A 40 -14.96 -0.06 -5.18
CA THR A 40 -16.07 -0.02 -4.20
C THR A 40 -17.36 -0.34 -4.94
N SER A 41 -17.62 -1.60 -5.12
CA SER A 41 -18.96 -2.09 -5.47
C SER A 41 -19.64 -2.51 -4.17
N GLY A 42 -20.49 -1.63 -3.65
CA GLY A 42 -21.36 -1.91 -2.49
C GLY A 42 -20.70 -1.69 -1.12
N LEU A 43 -21.49 -1.27 -0.16
CA LEU A 43 -21.19 -0.98 1.25
C LEU A 43 -20.70 -2.19 2.07
N GLY A 44 -19.87 -3.05 1.50
CA GLY A 44 -19.21 -4.14 2.20
C GLY A 44 -17.78 -3.76 2.59
N ALA A 45 -17.32 -4.19 3.77
CA ALA A 45 -15.93 -4.07 4.16
C ALA A 45 -15.01 -4.67 3.06
N PRO A 46 -13.85 -4.07 2.76
CA PRO A 46 -12.93 -4.60 1.77
C PRO A 46 -12.61 -6.06 2.11
N ARG A 47 -12.74 -6.95 1.12
CA ARG A 47 -12.53 -8.38 1.32
C ARG A 47 -11.06 -8.74 1.58
N GLU A 48 -10.17 -7.87 1.17
CA GLU A 48 -8.72 -8.03 1.32
C GLU A 48 -8.06 -6.68 1.60
N LEU A 49 -7.00 -6.71 2.38
CA LEU A 49 -6.11 -5.57 2.58
C LEU A 49 -4.85 -5.79 1.74
N VAL A 50 -4.34 -4.72 1.13
CA VAL A 50 -3.13 -4.77 0.32
C VAL A 50 -2.08 -3.86 0.94
N PHE A 51 -0.89 -4.41 1.16
CA PHE A 51 0.28 -3.69 1.65
C PHE A 51 1.41 -3.77 0.63
N TYR A 52 2.19 -2.71 0.55
CA TYR A 52 3.47 -2.69 -0.15
C TYR A 52 4.59 -2.61 0.88
N GLY A 53 5.71 -3.30 0.65
CA GLY A 53 6.85 -3.26 1.56
C GLY A 53 7.82 -4.40 1.38
N ARG A 54 8.61 -4.69 2.42
CA ARG A 54 9.67 -5.71 2.39
C ARG A 54 9.43 -6.83 3.39
N ILE A 55 9.88 -8.03 3.02
CA ILE A 55 9.88 -9.17 3.93
C ILE A 55 11.17 -9.13 4.75
N LYS A 56 11.06 -8.91 6.06
CA LYS A 56 12.21 -8.96 6.97
C LYS A 56 12.46 -10.37 7.52
N SER A 57 11.41 -11.15 7.68
CA SER A 57 11.51 -12.53 8.14
C SER A 57 10.34 -13.37 7.66
N LEU A 58 10.59 -14.65 7.41
CA LEU A 58 9.56 -15.64 7.11
C LEU A 58 9.98 -16.95 7.77
N VAL A 59 9.40 -17.24 8.93
CA VAL A 59 9.82 -18.34 9.81
C VAL A 59 8.72 -19.36 9.93
N ARG A 60 9.07 -20.63 9.76
CA ARG A 60 8.11 -21.73 9.96
C ARG A 60 7.76 -21.91 11.44
N LYS A 61 6.48 -21.97 11.74
CA LYS A 61 5.90 -22.21 13.07
C LYS A 61 4.88 -23.34 12.96
N GLY A 62 5.35 -24.58 13.13
CA GLY A 62 4.51 -25.77 12.95
C GLY A 62 4.01 -25.93 11.51
N SER A 63 2.69 -25.94 11.31
CA SER A 63 2.03 -26.08 10.01
C SER A 63 1.91 -24.78 9.21
N ARG A 64 2.32 -23.63 9.76
CA ARG A 64 2.21 -22.30 9.14
C ARG A 64 3.54 -21.56 9.20
N PHE A 65 3.57 -20.37 8.60
CA PHE A 65 4.70 -19.46 8.68
C PHE A 65 4.28 -18.17 9.38
N GLU A 66 5.22 -17.52 10.03
CA GLU A 66 5.12 -16.20 10.60
C GLU A 66 5.95 -15.25 9.73
N LEU A 67 5.29 -14.27 9.17
CA LEU A 67 5.85 -13.24 8.30
C LEU A 67 6.07 -11.96 9.10
N GLY A 68 7.31 -11.49 9.18
CA GLY A 68 7.65 -10.13 9.59
C GLY A 68 7.75 -9.24 8.35
N PHE A 69 6.83 -8.30 8.23
CA PHE A 69 6.70 -7.43 7.06
C PHE A 69 6.94 -5.97 7.44
N ASP A 70 7.78 -5.31 6.68
CA ASP A 70 8.13 -3.90 6.82
C ASP A 70 7.35 -3.09 5.78
N PRO A 71 6.26 -2.41 6.18
CA PRO A 71 5.42 -1.69 5.25
C PRO A 71 6.12 -0.43 4.73
N ALA A 72 5.84 -0.08 3.48
CA ALA A 72 6.31 1.13 2.82
C ALA A 72 5.20 1.72 1.94
N TRP A 73 5.39 2.95 1.48
CA TRP A 73 4.51 3.62 0.54
C TRP A 73 5.18 3.70 -0.82
N LEU A 74 4.58 3.12 -1.84
CA LEU A 74 5.00 3.30 -3.22
C LEU A 74 4.20 4.47 -3.81
N LEU A 75 4.87 5.58 -4.05
CA LEU A 75 4.29 6.82 -4.56
C LEU A 75 4.62 6.99 -6.05
N PHE A 76 3.77 7.71 -6.78
CA PHE A 76 3.93 7.97 -8.21
C PHE A 76 3.71 9.45 -8.55
N GLY A 77 4.30 9.89 -9.67
CA GLY A 77 4.11 11.23 -10.23
C GLY A 77 4.45 12.34 -9.22
N VAL A 78 3.66 13.40 -9.20
CA VAL A 78 3.90 14.58 -8.35
C VAL A 78 4.02 14.25 -6.86
N THR A 79 3.34 13.20 -6.38
CA THR A 79 3.43 12.78 -4.97
C THR A 79 4.80 12.18 -4.70
N ALA A 80 5.32 11.37 -5.62
CA ALA A 80 6.66 10.81 -5.55
C ALA A 80 7.73 11.91 -5.58
N GLU A 81 7.61 12.88 -6.48
CA GLU A 81 8.53 14.03 -6.56
C GLU A 81 8.58 14.82 -5.26
N ARG A 82 7.42 15.16 -4.70
CA ARG A 82 7.35 15.89 -3.42
C ARG A 82 7.99 15.13 -2.28
N ALA A 83 7.73 13.83 -2.18
CA ALA A 83 8.32 12.99 -1.14
C ALA A 83 9.85 12.91 -1.31
N ALA A 84 10.36 12.68 -2.51
CA ALA A 84 11.78 12.62 -2.78
C ALA A 84 12.53 13.95 -2.50
N VAL A 85 11.87 15.09 -2.77
CA VAL A 85 12.39 16.41 -2.41
C VAL A 85 12.38 16.60 -0.89
N GLN A 86 11.31 16.19 -0.21
CA GLN A 86 11.20 16.26 1.24
C GLN A 86 12.28 15.44 1.94
N ASP A 87 12.59 14.25 1.40
CA ASP A 87 13.63 13.35 1.88
C ASP A 87 15.03 13.78 1.42
N LYS A 88 15.15 14.92 0.68
CA LYS A 88 16.40 15.48 0.17
C LYS A 88 17.15 14.56 -0.80
N VAL A 89 16.43 13.64 -1.44
CA VAL A 89 16.97 12.73 -2.48
C VAL A 89 17.03 13.45 -3.82
N LEU A 90 16.07 14.35 -4.08
CA LEU A 90 16.01 15.18 -5.29
C LEU A 90 15.96 16.66 -4.97
N GLN A 91 16.35 17.48 -5.96
CA GLN A 91 16.13 18.92 -5.93
C GLN A 91 14.73 19.26 -6.47
N PRO A 92 14.12 20.38 -6.04
CA PRO A 92 12.85 20.83 -6.60
C PRO A 92 12.90 20.94 -8.12
N GLY A 93 11.91 20.35 -8.80
CA GLY A 93 11.81 20.35 -10.26
C GLY A 93 12.57 19.22 -10.97
N GLN A 94 13.26 18.37 -10.24
CA GLN A 94 13.86 17.15 -10.81
C GLN A 94 12.81 16.03 -10.87
N PRO A 95 12.67 15.34 -12.01
CA PRO A 95 11.77 14.20 -12.12
C PRO A 95 12.30 13.01 -11.33
N VAL A 96 11.37 12.26 -10.72
CA VAL A 96 11.71 11.01 -10.06
C VAL A 96 12.03 9.93 -11.10
N PRO A 97 13.15 9.19 -10.97
CA PRO A 97 13.43 8.06 -11.82
C PRO A 97 12.26 7.07 -11.84
N ASN A 98 11.89 6.60 -13.05
CA ASN A 98 10.78 5.66 -13.25
C ASN A 98 9.42 6.10 -12.71
N ASP A 99 9.21 7.40 -12.52
CA ASP A 99 7.97 8.01 -12.03
C ASP A 99 7.49 7.45 -10.69
N SER A 100 8.38 6.85 -9.90
CA SER A 100 8.03 6.23 -8.62
C SER A 100 9.06 6.47 -7.53
N TYR A 101 8.59 6.62 -6.29
CA TYR A 101 9.42 6.77 -5.11
C TYR A 101 8.85 5.97 -3.94
N THR A 102 9.72 5.26 -3.23
CA THR A 102 9.33 4.48 -2.06
C THR A 102 9.67 5.24 -0.79
N VAL A 103 8.65 5.52 0.00
CA VAL A 103 8.81 6.10 1.34
C VAL A 103 8.69 4.98 2.37
N GLU A 104 9.71 4.81 3.19
CA GLU A 104 9.68 3.88 4.31
C GLU A 104 8.65 4.36 5.33
N ALA A 105 7.65 3.53 5.64
CA ALA A 105 6.61 3.89 6.60
C ALA A 105 7.15 4.01 8.05
N GLY A 106 8.39 3.75 8.22
CA GLY A 106 9.24 3.96 9.37
C GLY A 106 8.69 3.35 10.61
N HIS A 107 8.70 1.99 10.73
CA HIS A 107 8.77 1.81 11.97
C HIS A 107 8.45 0.56 12.68
N ARG A 108 7.34 0.02 12.60
CA ARG A 108 6.93 -1.18 13.29
C ARG A 108 6.67 -2.29 12.27
N LEU A 109 7.42 -3.37 12.39
CA LEU A 109 7.15 -4.57 11.59
C LEU A 109 5.72 -5.06 11.88
N LEU A 110 4.99 -5.32 10.82
CA LEU A 110 3.71 -6.01 10.88
C LEU A 110 3.94 -7.52 10.88
N THR A 111 3.16 -8.25 11.66
CA THR A 111 3.25 -9.71 11.73
C THR A 111 1.99 -10.33 11.13
N PHE A 112 2.18 -11.25 10.19
CA PHE A 112 1.10 -11.97 9.55
C PHE A 112 1.32 -13.48 9.61
N VAL A 113 0.22 -14.21 9.60
CA VAL A 113 0.22 -15.65 9.40
C VAL A 113 0.22 -15.94 7.90
N VAL A 114 1.07 -16.85 7.43
CA VAL A 114 1.10 -17.33 6.05
C VAL A 114 0.91 -18.82 6.06
N PHE A 115 -0.09 -19.33 5.35
CA PHE A 115 -0.27 -20.74 5.17
C PHE A 115 0.58 -21.28 4.01
N PRO A 116 0.93 -22.58 4.00
CA PRO A 116 1.78 -23.16 2.97
C PRO A 116 1.23 -23.07 1.54
N ASP A 117 -0.07 -22.94 1.40
CA ASP A 117 -0.84 -22.82 0.16
C ASP A 117 -1.04 -21.37 -0.31
N ALA A 118 -0.53 -20.38 0.44
CA ALA A 118 -0.57 -19.00 0.00
C ALA A 118 0.16 -18.83 -1.35
N HIS A 119 -0.40 -18.00 -2.22
CA HIS A 119 0.22 -17.70 -3.50
C HIS A 119 1.51 -16.90 -3.31
N VAL A 120 2.60 -17.35 -3.93
CA VAL A 120 3.87 -16.61 -3.92
C VAL A 120 4.40 -16.52 -5.34
N SER A 121 4.67 -15.30 -5.78
CA SER A 121 5.26 -15.02 -7.07
C SER A 121 6.54 -14.20 -6.92
N MET A 122 7.63 -14.69 -7.52
CA MET A 122 8.88 -13.95 -7.66
C MET A 122 9.21 -13.70 -9.12
N LEU A 123 9.91 -12.62 -9.39
CA LEU A 123 10.38 -12.30 -10.74
C LEU A 123 11.62 -13.12 -11.08
N ASN A 124 11.67 -13.65 -12.29
CA ASN A 124 12.89 -14.20 -12.87
C ASN A 124 13.75 -13.09 -13.50
N LYS A 125 14.97 -13.38 -13.97
CA LYS A 125 15.85 -12.41 -14.62
C LYS A 125 15.24 -11.75 -15.88
N GLY A 126 14.24 -12.38 -16.49
CA GLY A 126 13.47 -11.79 -17.58
C GLY A 126 12.26 -10.98 -17.11
N LEU A 127 12.17 -10.64 -15.84
CA LEU A 127 11.08 -9.89 -15.19
C LEU A 127 9.70 -10.57 -15.33
N ARG A 128 9.68 -11.88 -15.53
CA ARG A 128 8.42 -12.64 -15.62
C ARG A 128 8.10 -13.28 -14.27
N PRO A 129 6.83 -13.23 -13.84
CA PRO A 129 6.40 -13.88 -12.62
C PRO A 129 6.67 -15.39 -12.65
N THR A 130 7.20 -15.92 -11.57
CA THR A 130 7.48 -17.33 -11.38
C THR A 130 6.90 -17.76 -10.05
N ALA A 131 5.95 -18.70 -10.07
CA ALA A 131 5.36 -19.23 -8.84
C ALA A 131 6.38 -20.06 -8.06
N ILE A 132 6.42 -19.85 -6.76
CA ILE A 132 7.23 -20.62 -5.82
C ILE A 132 6.41 -20.97 -4.57
N SER A 133 6.90 -21.90 -3.75
CA SER A 133 6.25 -22.21 -2.49
C SER A 133 6.65 -21.21 -1.38
N VAL A 134 5.79 -21.06 -0.37
CA VAL A 134 6.12 -20.29 0.84
C VAL A 134 7.39 -20.80 1.51
N SER A 135 7.58 -22.12 1.53
CA SER A 135 8.79 -22.74 2.07
C SER A 135 10.06 -22.38 1.28
N GLU A 136 9.94 -22.28 -0.03
CA GLU A 136 11.04 -21.84 -0.91
C GLU A 136 11.35 -20.35 -0.68
N LEU A 137 10.33 -19.50 -0.62
CA LEU A 137 10.49 -18.08 -0.28
C LEU A 137 11.20 -17.91 1.06
N ALA A 138 10.81 -18.67 2.09
CA ALA A 138 11.44 -18.60 3.40
C ALA A 138 12.94 -18.97 3.36
N GLN A 139 13.39 -19.77 2.42
CA GLN A 139 14.81 -20.06 2.20
C GLN A 139 15.51 -18.92 1.43
N ILE A 140 14.83 -18.37 0.42
CA ILE A 140 15.37 -17.26 -0.40
C ILE A 140 15.59 -16.02 0.47
N ILE A 141 14.66 -15.66 1.35
CA ILE A 141 14.82 -14.52 2.28
C ILE A 141 16.02 -14.71 3.21
N ARG A 142 16.44 -15.93 3.46
CA ARG A 142 17.67 -16.27 4.23
C ARG A 142 18.91 -16.39 3.35
N GLY A 143 18.85 -15.92 2.09
CA GLY A 143 19.97 -15.96 1.14
C GLY A 143 20.23 -17.31 0.49
N LYS A 144 19.27 -18.26 0.57
CA LYS A 144 19.40 -19.59 -0.07
C LYS A 144 18.57 -19.64 -1.33
N ASN A 145 19.08 -20.33 -2.35
CA ASN A 145 18.33 -20.61 -3.58
C ASN A 145 18.29 -22.14 -3.80
N PRO A 146 17.39 -22.84 -3.13
CA PRO A 146 17.42 -24.31 -3.06
C PRO A 146 17.16 -24.99 -4.39
N ARG A 147 16.52 -24.28 -5.33
CA ARG A 147 16.24 -24.81 -6.67
C ARG A 147 17.09 -24.20 -7.76
N HIS A 148 18.12 -23.42 -7.40
CA HIS A 148 19.01 -22.72 -8.33
C HIS A 148 18.26 -21.92 -9.40
N ARG A 149 17.15 -21.29 -9.01
CA ARG A 149 16.33 -20.50 -9.94
C ARG A 149 17.06 -19.23 -10.38
N SER A 150 16.88 -18.86 -11.63
CA SER A 150 17.35 -17.58 -12.17
C SER A 150 16.39 -16.46 -11.78
N LEU A 151 16.44 -16.02 -10.51
CA LEU A 151 15.57 -14.98 -9.97
C LEU A 151 16.17 -13.59 -10.17
N PHE A 152 15.27 -12.60 -10.32
CA PHE A 152 15.60 -11.19 -10.25
C PHE A 152 15.64 -10.79 -8.78
N ASP A 153 16.75 -10.20 -8.34
CA ASP A 153 16.94 -9.74 -6.95
C ASP A 153 16.27 -10.62 -5.88
N PRO A 154 16.82 -11.82 -5.60
CA PRO A 154 16.25 -12.71 -4.58
C PRO A 154 16.65 -12.32 -3.16
N SER A 155 16.88 -11.03 -2.89
CA SER A 155 17.31 -10.55 -1.58
C SER A 155 16.12 -10.20 -0.68
N ASN A 156 16.40 -10.01 0.61
CA ASN A 156 15.43 -9.49 1.57
C ASN A 156 15.15 -7.97 1.40
N SER A 157 15.85 -7.32 0.47
CA SER A 157 15.60 -5.92 0.07
C SER A 157 14.50 -5.81 -0.99
N SER A 158 14.17 -6.90 -1.68
CA SER A 158 13.09 -6.91 -2.66
C SER A 158 11.77 -6.46 -2.04
N ALA A 159 11.04 -5.64 -2.78
CA ALA A 159 9.69 -5.22 -2.39
C ALA A 159 8.64 -6.23 -2.84
N PHE A 160 7.56 -6.30 -2.07
CA PHE A 160 6.43 -7.20 -2.32
C PHE A 160 5.11 -6.48 -2.15
N TRP A 161 4.14 -6.87 -2.97
CA TRP A 161 2.73 -6.67 -2.67
C TRP A 161 2.25 -7.83 -1.82
N LEU A 162 1.76 -7.52 -0.63
CA LEU A 162 1.17 -8.46 0.30
C LEU A 162 -0.35 -8.28 0.32
N ARG A 163 -1.11 -9.31 -0.02
CA ARG A 163 -2.56 -9.34 0.16
C ARG A 163 -2.92 -10.14 1.41
N VAL A 164 -3.78 -9.57 2.22
CA VAL A 164 -4.20 -10.14 3.50
C VAL A 164 -5.70 -10.34 3.49
N GLY A 165 -6.14 -11.55 3.77
CA GLY A 165 -7.56 -11.87 3.89
C GLY A 165 -8.19 -11.23 5.12
N ASN A 166 -9.48 -10.94 5.04
CA ASN A 166 -10.24 -10.29 6.11
C ASN A 166 -10.83 -11.26 7.16
N LYS A 167 -10.58 -12.56 7.03
CA LYS A 167 -11.03 -13.56 8.01
C LYS A 167 -9.93 -13.77 9.05
N TYR A 168 -10.30 -13.70 10.33
CA TYR A 168 -9.36 -14.01 11.41
C TYR A 168 -8.71 -15.40 11.18
N PRO A 169 -7.40 -15.53 11.33
CA PRO A 169 -6.40 -14.60 11.86
C PRO A 169 -5.80 -13.61 10.82
N ASN A 170 -6.53 -13.20 9.80
CA ASN A 170 -6.08 -12.31 8.72
C ASN A 170 -4.81 -12.83 8.03
N PRO A 171 -4.86 -14.02 7.42
CA PRO A 171 -3.68 -14.61 6.82
C PRO A 171 -3.24 -13.86 5.57
N ALA A 172 -1.96 -13.84 5.32
CA ALA A 172 -1.43 -13.46 4.02
C ALA A 172 -1.87 -14.50 2.98
N VAL A 173 -2.60 -14.05 1.95
CA VAL A 173 -3.13 -14.90 0.88
C VAL A 173 -2.27 -14.85 -0.38
N SER A 174 -1.56 -13.74 -0.62
CA SER A 174 -0.53 -13.68 -1.66
C SER A 174 0.65 -12.78 -1.29
N LEU A 175 1.81 -13.10 -1.88
CA LEU A 175 3.06 -12.37 -1.79
C LEU A 175 3.65 -12.29 -3.21
N ASP A 176 3.56 -11.13 -3.81
CA ASP A 176 3.97 -10.91 -5.19
C ASP A 176 5.14 -9.93 -5.24
N GLN A 177 6.33 -10.39 -5.70
CA GLN A 177 7.50 -9.53 -5.82
C GLN A 177 7.23 -8.40 -6.81
N GLN A 178 7.54 -7.19 -6.39
CA GLN A 178 7.48 -6.00 -7.22
C GLN A 178 8.84 -5.74 -7.86
N TYR A 179 8.84 -5.44 -9.17
CA TYR A 179 10.02 -4.89 -9.83
C TYR A 179 10.32 -3.51 -9.25
N HIS A 180 11.55 -3.31 -8.83
CA HIS A 180 12.09 -2.01 -8.47
C HIS A 180 13.36 -1.81 -9.32
N PRO A 181 13.37 -0.81 -10.21
CA PRO A 181 14.48 -0.55 -11.12
C PRO A 181 15.70 0.02 -10.40
#